data_f3fcbc762d2fb7987434853a7c771f9f
#
_entry.id   f3fcbc762d2fb7987434853a7c771f9f
#
_cell.length_a   1.000
_cell.length_b   1.000
_cell.length_c   1.000
_cell.angle_alpha   90.00
_cell.angle_beta   90.00
_cell.angle_gamma   90.00
#
_symmetry.space_group_name_H-M   'P 1'
#
loop_
_entity.id
_entity.type
_entity.pdbx_description
1 polymer ?
#
loop_
_entity_poly.entity_id
_entity_poly.type
_entity_poly.pdbx_seq_one_letter_code
_entity_poly.pdbx_strand_id
1 'polypeptide(L)'
;MAAFSLAKRMANELLHELPVLDTPEKLAALLREDNRLLELEHFHVVLVNAKWRLIRVKTLARGTLDSLVTHPRDVCRPAISANASAVFLAHNHPSDDPTPSEADIRFTRDIVLAGKLLKIDVPDHIILCRRTTERGKEYVSLRELGYLYE
;
A
#
# COMPACT_ATOMS: atom_id res chain seq x y z
N MET A 1 9.03 28.60 -23.93
CA MET A 1 9.61 28.71 -22.55
C MET A 1 8.56 28.98 -21.48
N ALA A 2 7.71 30.01 -21.61
CA ALA A 2 6.69 30.34 -20.61
C ALA A 2 5.62 29.25 -20.39
N ALA A 3 5.14 28.60 -21.46
CA ALA A 3 4.16 27.50 -21.36
C ALA A 3 4.70 26.28 -20.61
N PHE A 4 5.97 25.92 -20.84
CA PHE A 4 6.63 24.81 -20.12
C PHE A 4 6.82 25.13 -18.62
N SER A 5 7.18 26.37 -18.31
CA SER A 5 7.32 26.84 -16.93
C SER A 5 5.98 26.85 -16.19
N LEU A 6 4.89 27.24 -16.87
CA LEU A 6 3.54 27.21 -16.30
C LEU A 6 3.07 25.77 -16.04
N ALA A 7 3.22 24.89 -17.03
CA ALA A 7 2.87 23.47 -16.88
C ALA A 7 3.63 22.81 -15.73
N LYS A 8 4.92 23.11 -15.57
CA LYS A 8 5.75 22.63 -14.47
C LYS A 8 5.26 23.13 -13.11
N ARG A 9 4.86 24.42 -13.02
CA ARG A 9 4.29 24.98 -11.78
C ARG A 9 2.96 24.34 -11.44
N MET A 10 2.05 24.22 -12.40
CA MET A 10 0.75 23.57 -12.20
C MET A 10 0.91 22.11 -11.77
N ALA A 11 1.83 21.36 -12.41
CA ALA A 11 2.14 19.99 -12.02
C ALA A 11 2.69 19.92 -10.58
N ASN A 12 3.56 20.85 -10.18
CA ASN A 12 4.08 20.91 -8.82
C ASN A 12 2.99 21.27 -7.80
N GLU A 13 2.09 22.19 -8.12
CA GLU A 13 0.95 22.55 -7.26
C GLU A 13 0.02 21.35 -7.06
N LEU A 14 -0.34 20.64 -8.14
CA LEU A 14 -1.13 19.40 -8.07
C LEU A 14 -0.44 18.31 -7.24
N LEU A 15 0.88 18.16 -7.36
CA LEU A 15 1.65 17.21 -6.55
C LEU A 15 1.64 17.59 -5.06
N HIS A 16 1.60 18.88 -4.72
CA HIS A 16 1.49 19.32 -3.33
C HIS A 16 0.11 19.09 -2.71
N GLU A 17 -0.94 18.96 -3.52
CA GLU A 17 -2.30 18.64 -3.06
C GLU A 17 -2.51 17.15 -2.80
N LEU A 18 -1.63 16.27 -3.29
CA LEU A 18 -1.73 14.84 -3.03
C LEU A 18 -1.43 14.50 -1.57
N PRO A 19 -2.16 13.54 -0.97
CA PRO A 19 -2.02 13.24 0.44
C PRO A 19 -0.62 12.72 0.78
N VAL A 20 -0.17 13.07 1.98
CA VAL A 20 1.04 12.52 2.60
C VAL A 20 0.64 11.26 3.36
N LEU A 21 1.32 10.16 3.06
CA LEU A 21 1.05 8.83 3.64
C LEU A 21 2.24 8.37 4.50
N ASP A 22 2.46 9.05 5.61
CA ASP A 22 3.57 8.80 6.52
C ASP A 22 3.19 7.95 7.75
N THR A 23 1.91 7.61 7.88
CA THR A 23 1.39 6.77 8.96
C THR A 23 0.42 5.71 8.45
N PRO A 24 0.30 4.55 9.12
CA PRO A 24 -0.67 3.53 8.73
C PRO A 24 -2.12 4.01 8.85
N GLU A 25 -2.40 4.94 9.76
CA GLU A 25 -3.72 5.57 9.89
C GLU A 25 -4.14 6.33 8.64
N LYS A 26 -3.21 7.11 8.08
CA LYS A 26 -3.46 7.87 6.84
C LYS A 26 -3.64 6.94 5.64
N LEU A 27 -2.87 5.85 5.58
CA LEU A 27 -3.02 4.82 4.56
C LEU A 27 -4.38 4.12 4.65
N ALA A 28 -4.79 3.73 5.85
CA ALA A 28 -6.10 3.11 6.08
C ALA A 28 -7.25 4.07 5.73
N ALA A 29 -7.12 5.35 6.08
CA ALA A 29 -8.11 6.37 5.75
C ALA A 29 -8.26 6.57 4.23
N LEU A 30 -7.16 6.54 3.48
CA LEU A 30 -7.17 6.64 2.01
C LEU A 30 -7.98 5.49 1.38
N LEU A 31 -7.85 4.27 1.90
CA LEU A 31 -8.44 3.06 1.33
C LEU A 31 -9.80 2.70 1.94
N ARG A 32 -10.28 3.45 2.93
CA ARG A 32 -11.47 3.14 3.71
C ARG A 32 -12.73 2.98 2.87
N GLU A 33 -12.99 3.93 1.99
CA GLU A 33 -14.23 3.94 1.21
C GLU A 33 -14.26 2.78 0.21
N ASP A 34 -13.15 2.52 -0.45
CA ASP A 34 -13.04 1.40 -1.37
C ASP A 34 -13.19 0.06 -0.65
N ASN A 35 -12.71 -0.03 0.60
CA ASN A 35 -12.76 -1.26 1.39
C ASN A 35 -14.15 -1.59 1.94
N ARG A 36 -15.01 -0.59 2.19
CA ARG A 36 -16.32 -0.79 2.82
C ARG A 36 -17.27 -1.68 2.03
N LEU A 37 -17.15 -1.69 0.72
CA LEU A 37 -18.05 -2.37 -0.21
C LEU A 37 -17.46 -3.67 -0.77
N LEU A 38 -16.29 -4.08 -0.31
CA LEU A 38 -15.59 -5.22 -0.87
C LEU A 38 -16.05 -6.54 -0.23
N GLU A 39 -16.72 -7.35 -1.01
CA GLU A 39 -17.04 -8.75 -0.66
C GLU A 39 -15.89 -9.70 -0.96
N LEU A 40 -14.95 -9.26 -1.79
CA LEU A 40 -13.77 -10.02 -2.21
C LEU A 40 -12.51 -9.42 -1.62
N GLU A 41 -11.49 -10.24 -1.47
CA GLU A 41 -10.16 -9.79 -1.12
C GLU A 41 -9.57 -8.94 -2.25
N HIS A 42 -9.07 -7.77 -1.91
CA HIS A 42 -8.37 -6.88 -2.83
C HIS A 42 -6.97 -6.61 -2.27
N PHE A 43 -5.98 -6.74 -3.14
CA PHE A 43 -4.60 -6.41 -2.81
C PHE A 43 -4.19 -5.11 -3.49
N HIS A 44 -3.83 -4.12 -2.69
CA HIS A 44 -3.45 -2.80 -3.15
C HIS A 44 -1.95 -2.56 -2.95
N VAL A 45 -1.35 -1.93 -3.94
CA VAL A 45 0.00 -1.37 -3.89
C VAL A 45 -0.12 0.14 -3.93
N VAL A 46 0.36 0.81 -2.91
CA VAL A 46 0.29 2.26 -2.76
C VAL A 46 1.68 2.84 -2.95
N LEU A 47 1.87 3.57 -4.05
CA LEU A 47 3.14 4.13 -4.45
C LEU A 47 3.29 5.54 -3.91
N VAL A 48 4.43 5.82 -3.27
CA VAL A 48 4.74 7.14 -2.73
C VAL A 48 6.11 7.64 -3.20
N ASN A 49 6.28 8.95 -3.26
CA ASN A 49 7.55 9.59 -3.58
C ASN A 49 8.43 9.76 -2.32
N ALA A 50 9.61 10.34 -2.50
CA ALA A 50 10.56 10.57 -1.42
C ALA A 50 10.05 11.49 -0.29
N LYS A 51 8.98 12.24 -0.53
CA LYS A 51 8.29 13.08 0.46
C LYS A 51 7.04 12.43 1.04
N TRP A 52 6.90 11.12 0.87
CA TRP A 52 5.73 10.34 1.32
C TRP A 52 4.40 10.76 0.69
N ARG A 53 4.43 11.47 -0.43
CA ARG A 53 3.21 11.83 -1.15
C ARG A 53 2.76 10.70 -2.06
N LEU A 54 1.46 10.50 -2.10
CA LEU A 54 0.83 9.52 -2.98
C LEU A 54 1.17 9.81 -4.44
N ILE A 55 1.66 8.79 -5.16
CA ILE A 55 1.79 8.79 -6.61
C ILE A 55 0.56 8.13 -7.22
N ARG A 56 0.27 6.90 -6.79
CA ARG A 56 -0.83 6.09 -7.32
C ARG A 56 -1.15 4.92 -6.40
N VAL A 57 -2.42 4.53 -6.38
CA VAL A 57 -2.88 3.25 -5.83
C VAL A 57 -3.12 2.29 -6.99
N LYS A 58 -2.55 1.10 -6.95
CA LYS A 58 -2.78 0.05 -7.92
C LYS A 58 -3.36 -1.18 -7.23
N THR A 59 -4.52 -1.64 -7.69
CA THR A 59 -5.09 -2.90 -7.25
C THR A 59 -4.54 -4.02 -8.14
N LEU A 60 -3.76 -4.93 -7.55
CA LEU A 60 -3.13 -6.02 -8.29
C LEU A 60 -4.03 -7.22 -8.45
N ALA A 61 -4.93 -7.43 -7.47
CA ALA A 61 -5.62 -8.70 -7.37
C ALA A 61 -6.98 -8.54 -6.72
N ARG A 62 -7.93 -9.33 -7.20
CA ARG A 62 -9.29 -9.45 -6.68
C ARG A 62 -9.61 -10.93 -6.53
N GLY A 63 -9.91 -11.39 -5.31
CA GLY A 63 -10.19 -12.78 -4.98
C GLY A 63 -9.37 -13.26 -3.79
N THR A 64 -9.39 -14.56 -3.46
CA THR A 64 -8.62 -15.09 -2.35
C THR A 64 -7.11 -15.11 -2.66
N LEU A 65 -6.26 -14.76 -1.70
CA LEU A 65 -4.79 -14.80 -1.85
C LEU A 65 -4.27 -16.18 -2.26
N ASP A 66 -4.94 -17.24 -1.88
CA ASP A 66 -4.60 -18.61 -2.28
C ASP A 66 -4.75 -18.86 -3.80
N SER A 67 -5.58 -18.07 -4.47
CA SER A 67 -5.78 -18.11 -5.94
C SER A 67 -4.95 -17.09 -6.70
N LEU A 68 -4.24 -16.20 -5.97
CA LEU A 68 -3.50 -15.09 -6.53
C LEU A 68 -2.00 -15.37 -6.36
N VAL A 69 -1.41 -15.93 -7.39
CA VAL A 69 0.05 -16.00 -7.49
C VAL A 69 0.55 -14.60 -7.78
N THR A 70 0.58 -13.77 -6.74
CA THR A 70 1.20 -12.46 -6.83
C THR A 70 2.69 -12.64 -6.55
N HIS A 71 3.50 -12.25 -7.49
CA HIS A 71 4.96 -12.30 -7.37
C HIS A 71 5.52 -10.93 -6.95
N PRO A 72 6.69 -10.88 -6.30
CA PRO A 72 7.35 -9.61 -6.01
C PRO A 72 7.49 -8.68 -7.22
N ARG A 73 7.71 -9.22 -8.41
CA ARG A 73 7.77 -8.44 -9.66
C ARG A 73 6.48 -7.67 -9.96
N ASP A 74 5.33 -8.18 -9.56
CA ASP A 74 4.04 -7.54 -9.81
C ASP A 74 3.86 -6.28 -8.95
N VAL A 75 4.48 -6.26 -7.77
CA VAL A 75 4.57 -5.09 -6.89
C VAL A 75 5.66 -4.12 -7.36
N CYS A 76 6.84 -4.66 -7.70
CA CYS A 76 8.00 -3.84 -8.06
C CYS A 76 7.85 -3.15 -9.41
N ARG A 77 7.21 -3.79 -10.39
CA ARG A 77 7.04 -3.22 -11.74
C ARG A 77 6.35 -1.85 -11.73
N PRO A 78 5.16 -1.67 -11.12
CA PRO A 78 4.54 -0.35 -11.05
C PRO A 78 5.36 0.65 -10.24
N ALA A 79 6.05 0.22 -9.21
CA ALA A 79 6.92 1.07 -8.40
C ALA A 79 8.10 1.61 -9.22
N ILE A 80 8.75 0.76 -10.00
CA ILE A 80 9.86 1.14 -10.89
C ILE A 80 9.35 2.09 -11.97
N SER A 81 8.24 1.75 -12.64
CA SER A 81 7.65 2.57 -13.70
C SER A 81 7.25 3.95 -13.24
N ALA A 82 6.76 4.06 -12.01
CA ALA A 82 6.34 5.33 -11.41
C ALA A 82 7.49 6.08 -10.73
N ASN A 83 8.70 5.51 -10.72
CA ASN A 83 9.85 6.04 -9.97
C ASN A 83 9.51 6.28 -8.49
N ALA A 84 8.78 5.36 -7.88
CA ALA A 84 8.40 5.43 -6.48
C ALA A 84 9.62 5.22 -5.56
N SER A 85 9.66 5.93 -4.45
CA SER A 85 10.68 5.75 -3.41
C SER A 85 10.31 4.69 -2.40
N ALA A 86 9.01 4.49 -2.19
CA ALA A 86 8.48 3.49 -1.28
C ALA A 86 7.14 2.95 -1.76
N VAL A 87 6.80 1.78 -1.26
CA VAL A 87 5.56 1.06 -1.55
C VAL A 87 4.94 0.59 -0.25
N PHE A 88 3.71 0.99 0.02
CA PHE A 88 2.88 0.35 1.03
C PHE A 88 2.06 -0.77 0.41
N LEU A 89 1.87 -1.83 1.18
CA LEU A 89 0.99 -2.92 0.83
C LEU A 89 -0.27 -2.84 1.69
N ALA A 90 -1.41 -3.13 1.10
CA ALA A 90 -2.67 -3.18 1.83
C ALA A 90 -3.61 -4.23 1.22
N HIS A 91 -4.32 -4.97 2.05
CA HIS A 91 -5.39 -5.85 1.62
C HIS A 91 -6.46 -5.95 2.69
N ASN A 92 -7.62 -6.47 2.32
CA ASN A 92 -8.72 -6.77 3.23
C ASN A 92 -8.94 -8.28 3.27
N HIS A 93 -9.43 -8.77 4.40
CA HIS A 93 -9.93 -10.13 4.51
C HIS A 93 -11.47 -10.13 4.41
N PRO A 94 -12.08 -10.94 3.52
CA PRO A 94 -13.55 -11.00 3.41
C PRO A 94 -14.24 -11.41 4.71
N SER A 95 -13.59 -12.20 5.56
CA SER A 95 -14.05 -12.57 6.91
C SER A 95 -14.10 -11.40 7.90
N ASP A 96 -13.51 -10.25 7.56
CA ASP A 96 -13.28 -9.10 8.44
C ASP A 96 -12.38 -9.42 9.67
N ASP A 97 -11.74 -10.57 9.71
CA ASP A 97 -10.69 -10.91 10.66
C ASP A 97 -9.33 -10.44 10.12
N PRO A 98 -8.71 -9.41 10.72
CA PRO A 98 -7.46 -8.83 10.20
C PRO A 98 -6.22 -9.58 10.64
N THR A 99 -6.34 -10.76 11.22
CA THR A 99 -5.19 -11.57 11.60
C THR A 99 -4.38 -11.97 10.36
N PRO A 100 -3.08 -11.62 10.29
CA PRO A 100 -2.25 -12.01 9.16
C PRO A 100 -2.15 -13.52 9.03
N SER A 101 -2.27 -14.02 7.81
CA SER A 101 -1.96 -15.42 7.50
C SER A 101 -0.45 -15.62 7.36
N GLU A 102 0.01 -16.87 7.44
CA GLU A 102 1.41 -17.19 7.15
C GLU A 102 1.79 -16.81 5.70
N ALA A 103 0.85 -16.93 4.78
CA ALA A 103 1.05 -16.52 3.39
C ALA A 103 1.26 -15.00 3.27
N ASP A 104 0.47 -14.20 4.00
CA ASP A 104 0.64 -12.74 4.07
C ASP A 104 2.03 -12.37 4.56
N ILE A 105 2.48 -13.01 5.64
CA ILE A 105 3.77 -12.73 6.25
C ILE A 105 4.92 -13.10 5.30
N ARG A 106 4.87 -14.29 4.69
CA ARG A 106 5.89 -14.74 3.74
C ARG A 106 5.96 -13.82 2.53
N PHE A 107 4.82 -13.53 1.92
CA PHE A 107 4.74 -12.64 0.78
C PHE A 107 5.30 -11.26 1.10
N THR A 108 4.94 -10.69 2.25
CA THR A 108 5.46 -9.40 2.70
C THR A 108 6.97 -9.40 2.83
N ARG A 109 7.54 -10.44 3.41
CA ARG A 109 9.00 -10.59 3.55
C ARG A 109 9.70 -10.66 2.20
N ASP A 110 9.14 -11.39 1.24
CA ASP A 110 9.69 -11.47 -0.12
C ASP A 110 9.70 -10.09 -0.79
N ILE A 111 8.63 -9.30 -0.62
CA ILE A 111 8.57 -7.93 -1.14
C ILE A 111 9.59 -7.02 -0.45
N VAL A 112 9.73 -7.11 0.87
CA VAL A 112 10.72 -6.33 1.62
C VAL A 112 12.15 -6.64 1.12
N LEU A 113 12.48 -7.91 0.90
CA LEU A 113 13.78 -8.32 0.37
C LEU A 113 14.02 -7.78 -1.05
N ALA A 114 13.01 -7.91 -1.93
CA ALA A 114 13.09 -7.36 -3.28
C ALA A 114 13.26 -5.83 -3.26
N GLY A 115 12.51 -5.16 -2.39
CA GLY A 115 12.60 -3.71 -2.20
C GLY A 115 13.98 -3.25 -1.72
N LYS A 116 14.60 -3.96 -0.80
CA LYS A 116 15.97 -3.68 -0.35
C LYS A 116 16.97 -3.72 -1.50
N LEU A 117 16.85 -4.72 -2.38
CA LEU A 117 17.71 -4.86 -3.53
C LEU A 117 17.52 -3.72 -4.54
N LEU A 118 16.29 -3.29 -4.76
CA LEU A 118 15.92 -2.26 -5.72
C LEU A 118 15.97 -0.83 -5.15
N LYS A 119 16.30 -0.68 -3.87
CA LYS A 119 16.23 0.61 -3.15
C LYS A 119 14.83 1.25 -3.16
N ILE A 120 13.82 0.41 -3.04
CA ILE A 120 12.42 0.79 -2.88
C ILE A 120 12.00 0.32 -1.49
N ASP A 121 11.74 1.24 -0.58
CA ASP A 121 11.33 0.90 0.78
C ASP A 121 9.93 0.29 0.80
N VAL A 122 9.71 -0.66 1.70
CA VAL A 122 8.40 -1.22 2.02
C VAL A 122 8.12 -0.92 3.50
N PRO A 123 7.57 0.26 3.81
CA PRO A 123 7.46 0.72 5.19
C PRO A 123 6.45 -0.05 6.00
N ASP A 124 5.37 -0.52 5.37
CA ASP A 124 4.35 -1.28 6.06
C ASP A 124 3.49 -2.12 5.08
N HIS A 125 2.85 -3.11 5.65
CA HIS A 125 1.75 -3.86 5.06
C HIS A 125 0.58 -3.84 6.06
N ILE A 126 -0.55 -3.27 5.66
CA ILE A 126 -1.73 -3.21 6.50
C ILE A 126 -2.84 -4.14 6.02
N ILE A 127 -3.54 -4.74 6.96
CA ILE A 127 -4.75 -5.49 6.70
C ILE A 127 -5.93 -4.64 7.14
N LEU A 128 -6.78 -4.29 6.19
CA LEU A 128 -7.94 -3.43 6.41
C LEU A 128 -9.07 -4.22 7.04
N CYS A 129 -9.73 -3.63 8.02
CA CYS A 129 -10.88 -4.21 8.71
C CYS A 129 -11.86 -3.13 9.14
N ARG A 130 -13.02 -3.54 9.60
CA ARG A 130 -14.01 -2.63 10.17
C ARG A 130 -13.66 -2.32 11.61
N ARG A 131 -14.00 -1.12 12.04
CA ARG A 131 -13.95 -0.76 13.45
C ARG A 131 -15.06 -1.50 14.20
N THR A 132 -14.71 -2.08 15.33
CA THR A 132 -15.66 -2.69 16.25
C THR A 132 -15.50 -2.08 17.63
N THR A 133 -16.40 -2.38 18.58
CA THR A 133 -16.29 -1.94 19.98
C THR A 133 -15.03 -2.46 20.65
N GLU A 134 -14.57 -3.64 20.27
CA GLU A 134 -13.34 -4.26 20.78
C GLU A 134 -12.09 -3.82 20.02
N ARG A 135 -12.26 -3.46 18.75
CA ARG A 135 -11.18 -3.06 17.84
C ARG A 135 -11.31 -1.58 17.50
N GLY A 136 -10.50 -0.75 18.15
CA GLY A 136 -10.50 0.69 17.96
C GLY A 136 -9.93 1.19 16.64
N LYS A 137 -9.21 0.32 15.89
CA LYS A 137 -8.56 0.64 14.62
C LYS A 137 -9.25 -0.06 13.46
N GLU A 138 -9.18 0.54 12.27
CA GLU A 138 -9.71 -0.01 11.01
C GLU A 138 -8.65 -0.80 10.22
N TYR A 139 -7.53 -1.11 10.85
CA TYR A 139 -6.43 -1.84 10.24
C TYR A 139 -5.59 -2.57 11.29
N VAL A 140 -4.83 -3.54 10.80
CA VAL A 140 -3.71 -4.16 11.53
C VAL A 140 -2.45 -3.93 10.70
N SER A 141 -1.37 -3.49 11.32
CA SER A 141 -0.07 -3.25 10.70
C SER A 141 0.87 -4.41 10.95
N LEU A 142 1.40 -5.01 9.90
CA LEU A 142 2.39 -6.08 10.02
C LEU A 142 3.72 -5.56 10.59
N ARG A 143 4.04 -4.29 10.34
CA ARG A 143 5.21 -3.65 10.96
C ARG A 143 5.05 -3.54 12.48
N GLU A 144 3.90 -3.06 12.96
CA GLU A 144 3.61 -2.96 14.39
C GLU A 144 3.63 -4.34 15.09
N LEU A 145 3.24 -5.39 14.35
CA LEU A 145 3.33 -6.78 14.82
C LEU A 145 4.74 -7.38 14.74
N GLY A 146 5.71 -6.68 14.14
CA GLY A 146 7.10 -7.12 14.07
C GLY A 146 7.44 -8.07 12.91
N TYR A 147 6.56 -8.19 11.90
CA TYR A 147 6.77 -9.13 10.80
C TYR A 147 7.63 -8.60 9.65
N LEU A 148 7.89 -7.30 9.59
CA LEU A 148 8.73 -6.68 8.56
C LEU A 148 10.23 -6.71 8.88
N TYR A 149 10.59 -7.04 10.08
CA TYR A 149 11.98 -7.14 10.53
C TYR A 149 12.45 -8.60 10.52
N GLU A 150 13.69 -8.82 10.10
CA GLU A 150 14.38 -10.11 10.21
C GLU A 150 14.83 -10.36 11.65
#